data_07757f9df259ec7c8936e3204deee5e2
#
_entry.id   07757f9df259ec7c8936e3204deee5e2
#
_cell.length_a   1.000
_cell.length_b   1.000
_cell.length_c   1.000
_cell.angle_alpha   90.00
_cell.angle_beta   90.00
_cell.angle_gamma   90.00
#
_symmetry.space_group_name_H-M   'P 1'
#
loop_
_entity.id
_entity.type
_entity.pdbx_description
1 polymer ?
#
loop_
_entity_poly.entity_id
_entity_poly.type
_entity_poly.pdbx_seq_one_letter_code
_entity_poly.pdbx_strand_id
1 'polypeptide(L)'
;TLMITLSMENIALMPCNPSIGGPAKAQLVREIDALGGEMGVNIDKANIQIRMINTGKGPAVQALRAQADKYEYHKEMLRTLLDQPNLDILMAEVIRIETKAGRVTGVLTKTGAHFDCQAVVITSGTYLKGRIIIGDVIFDGGPGNQFPATMLSDSLQEMGLSLGRFKTGTPPRISKKTVDFSKMVEQPGDPRPLRFSYISPPFDRPQLSCWLTHSTPETHRIVMDNLDRAPMFTGVIKGRGPRYCPSFEDKVVRFAHKDSHQLFVEPEGRATDEMYVQGLNTSLPEDVQIQVLHSIPGLENVRMIRTGYAIEYDYVLPSQLKPSLETRAVEGLFTAGQINGTSGYEEAAAQGIIAGINAAMKVLDREPLILKRSQAYIGVMIDDLTTKEMDEPYRLLTSRAEYRLLLRQDNADLRLTEIGRQIGLVSEERWRIFQEKRELLEREIKRLRDYQAVPADQAVGMILAKKESAALKDRTSLWDLLRRPQVEIEDYVEAGLLPEHDLDILEQLEVQAKYEGYINKQYEQVKRFEKMESKLIPAGLDYEMVHGLSNEAKQKLAQFQPISVGQASRIAGVSPADINVLLIYLEKERRK
;
A
#
# COMPACT_ATOMS: atom_id res chain seq x y z
N THR A 1 17.42 6.13 18.84
CA THR A 1 16.79 6.69 17.62
C THR A 1 16.10 8.01 17.98
N LEU A 2 16.21 9.02 17.11
CA LEU A 2 15.49 10.28 17.26
C LEU A 2 14.52 10.44 16.10
N MET A 3 13.22 10.62 16.38
CA MET A 3 12.20 11.00 15.43
C MET A 3 11.97 12.50 15.50
N ILE A 4 12.20 13.22 14.41
CA ILE A 4 11.94 14.67 14.34
C ILE A 4 10.71 14.88 13.45
N THR A 5 9.72 15.60 13.97
CA THR A 5 8.46 15.88 13.28
C THR A 5 8.10 17.36 13.36
N LEU A 6 7.44 17.89 12.33
CA LEU A 6 6.93 19.27 12.33
C LEU A 6 5.88 19.52 13.42
N SER A 7 5.06 18.50 13.70
CA SER A 7 4.05 18.54 14.75
C SER A 7 3.77 17.11 15.22
N MET A 8 3.62 16.93 16.52
CA MET A 8 3.26 15.63 17.09
C MET A 8 1.85 15.20 16.69
N GLU A 9 0.95 16.17 16.49
CA GLU A 9 -0.44 15.98 16.05
C GLU A 9 -0.53 15.47 14.60
N ASN A 10 0.60 15.49 13.86
CA ASN A 10 0.66 15.03 12.47
C ASN A 10 1.17 13.60 12.32
N ILE A 11 1.63 13.00 13.40
CA ILE A 11 2.10 11.60 13.38
C ILE A 11 0.94 10.70 12.97
N ALA A 12 1.12 9.91 11.91
CA ALA A 12 0.12 9.03 11.32
C ALA A 12 -1.21 9.74 10.94
N LEU A 13 -1.17 11.04 10.65
CA LEU A 13 -2.33 11.80 10.19
C LEU A 13 -2.88 11.21 8.89
N MET A 14 -4.21 11.08 8.82
CA MET A 14 -4.95 10.69 7.63
C MET A 14 -5.64 11.90 6.98
N PRO A 15 -4.93 12.72 6.17
CA PRO A 15 -5.48 13.96 5.62
C PRO A 15 -6.43 13.74 4.45
N CYS A 16 -6.43 12.56 3.85
CA CYS A 16 -7.30 12.17 2.75
C CYS A 16 -8.30 11.12 3.25
N ASN A 17 -8.55 10.05 2.50
CA ASN A 17 -9.50 9.00 2.85
C ASN A 17 -9.15 8.36 4.22
N PRO A 18 -10.05 8.36 5.21
CA PRO A 18 -9.81 7.75 6.52
C PRO A 18 -10.01 6.22 6.46
N SER A 19 -9.28 5.54 5.61
CA SER A 19 -9.37 4.09 5.43
C SER A 19 -8.04 3.44 5.15
N ILE A 20 -7.88 2.21 5.62
CA ILE A 20 -6.71 1.34 5.39
C ILE A 20 -7.18 0.08 4.67
N GLY A 21 -6.38 -0.37 3.70
CA GLY A 21 -6.64 -1.58 2.93
C GLY A 21 -7.33 -1.34 1.59
N GLY A 22 -7.92 -2.41 1.06
CA GLY A 22 -8.42 -2.48 -0.32
C GLY A 22 -7.49 -3.28 -1.23
N PRO A 23 -7.84 -3.47 -2.52
CA PRO A 23 -7.08 -4.31 -3.44
C PRO A 23 -5.62 -3.85 -3.58
N ALA A 24 -4.69 -4.78 -3.47
CA ALA A 24 -3.24 -4.62 -3.36
C ALA A 24 -2.75 -3.94 -2.06
N LYS A 25 -3.60 -3.18 -1.39
CA LYS A 25 -3.25 -2.42 -0.18
C LYS A 25 -3.38 -3.27 1.08
N ALA A 26 -4.43 -4.09 1.20
CA ALA A 26 -4.56 -5.06 2.29
C ALA A 26 -3.37 -6.04 2.31
N GLN A 27 -2.87 -6.41 1.13
CA GLN A 27 -1.67 -7.22 1.00
C GLN A 27 -0.46 -6.51 1.64
N LEU A 28 -0.25 -5.21 1.35
CA LEU A 28 0.82 -4.43 1.98
C LEU A 28 0.68 -4.37 3.50
N VAL A 29 -0.53 -4.09 4.01
CA VAL A 29 -0.77 -4.02 5.47
C VAL A 29 -0.43 -5.34 6.15
N ARG A 30 -0.88 -6.46 5.59
CA ARG A 30 -0.58 -7.80 6.10
C ARG A 30 0.91 -8.16 5.99
N GLU A 31 1.61 -7.69 4.95
CA GLU A 31 3.04 -7.88 4.78
C GLU A 31 3.85 -7.04 5.77
N ILE A 32 3.43 -5.79 6.02
CA ILE A 32 3.98 -4.93 7.06
C ILE A 32 3.81 -5.59 8.45
N ASP A 33 2.60 -6.10 8.74
CA ASP A 33 2.29 -6.81 9.98
C ASP A 33 3.16 -8.06 10.14
N ALA A 34 3.29 -8.88 9.10
CA ALA A 34 4.11 -10.09 9.11
C ALA A 34 5.59 -9.82 9.39
N LEU A 35 6.12 -8.70 8.92
CA LEU A 35 7.49 -8.26 9.23
C LEU A 35 7.65 -7.71 10.66
N GLY A 36 6.56 -7.48 11.39
CA GLY A 36 6.56 -6.91 12.75
C GLY A 36 6.19 -5.43 12.82
N GLY A 37 5.63 -4.86 11.74
CA GLY A 37 5.21 -3.45 11.69
C GLY A 37 3.86 -3.19 12.38
N GLU A 38 3.53 -1.91 12.59
CA GLU A 38 2.44 -1.48 13.48
C GLU A 38 1.13 -1.16 12.74
N MET A 39 1.14 -0.92 11.43
CA MET A 39 -0.06 -0.43 10.71
C MET A 39 -1.28 -1.34 10.87
N GLY A 40 -1.08 -2.68 10.83
CA GLY A 40 -2.15 -3.67 11.01
C GLY A 40 -2.72 -3.64 12.42
N VAL A 41 -1.86 -3.62 13.44
CA VAL A 41 -2.24 -3.53 14.85
C VAL A 41 -2.98 -2.22 15.14
N ASN A 42 -2.44 -1.12 14.62
CA ASN A 42 -3.00 0.22 14.86
C ASN A 42 -4.40 0.39 14.26
N ILE A 43 -4.61 -0.10 13.01
CA ILE A 43 -5.95 -0.02 12.40
C ILE A 43 -6.95 -0.96 13.09
N ASP A 44 -6.53 -2.12 13.58
CA ASP A 44 -7.42 -3.01 14.33
C ASP A 44 -7.91 -2.38 15.64
N LYS A 45 -7.08 -1.55 16.30
CA LYS A 45 -7.48 -0.76 17.47
C LYS A 45 -8.42 0.40 17.10
N ALA A 46 -8.17 1.07 15.98
CA ALA A 46 -8.79 2.35 15.62
C ALA A 46 -9.86 2.26 14.53
N ASN A 47 -10.19 1.08 13.99
CA ASN A 47 -11.23 1.00 12.97
C ASN A 47 -12.63 1.19 13.54
N ILE A 48 -13.52 1.73 12.72
CA ILE A 48 -14.95 1.90 12.99
C ILE A 48 -15.82 1.03 12.12
N GLN A 49 -15.25 0.47 11.06
CA GLN A 49 -15.85 -0.53 10.19
C GLN A 49 -14.75 -1.35 9.52
N ILE A 50 -15.00 -2.63 9.31
CA ILE A 50 -14.13 -3.50 8.52
C ILE A 50 -14.95 -4.37 7.57
N ARG A 51 -14.47 -4.59 6.35
CA ARG A 51 -15.14 -5.41 5.34
C ARG A 51 -14.12 -6.19 4.51
N MET A 52 -14.53 -7.39 4.07
CA MET A 52 -13.90 -8.06 2.95
C MET A 52 -14.50 -7.55 1.64
N ILE A 53 -13.69 -7.07 0.73
CA ILE A 53 -14.12 -6.60 -0.59
C ILE A 53 -13.64 -7.54 -1.69
N ASN A 54 -14.26 -7.46 -2.87
CA ASN A 54 -14.04 -8.38 -4.00
C ASN A 54 -14.38 -9.86 -3.66
N THR A 55 -15.33 -10.11 -2.76
CA THR A 55 -15.73 -11.46 -2.35
C THR A 55 -16.24 -12.33 -3.50
N GLY A 56 -16.83 -11.74 -4.55
CA GLY A 56 -17.22 -12.44 -5.79
C GLY A 56 -16.06 -12.78 -6.74
N LYS A 57 -14.80 -12.53 -6.33
CA LYS A 57 -13.59 -12.83 -7.10
C LYS A 57 -12.71 -13.83 -6.34
N GLY A 58 -11.71 -14.40 -7.04
CA GLY A 58 -10.77 -15.33 -6.41
C GLY A 58 -9.86 -14.68 -5.34
N PRO A 59 -9.24 -15.49 -4.46
CA PRO A 59 -8.52 -15.03 -3.27
C PRO A 59 -7.32 -14.12 -3.57
N ALA A 60 -6.77 -14.18 -4.77
CA ALA A 60 -5.65 -13.32 -5.20
C ALA A 60 -5.99 -11.81 -5.22
N VAL A 61 -7.27 -11.43 -5.22
CA VAL A 61 -7.74 -10.04 -5.29
C VAL A 61 -8.75 -9.68 -4.21
N GLN A 62 -9.16 -10.63 -3.38
CA GLN A 62 -9.90 -10.36 -2.17
C GLN A 62 -9.05 -9.52 -1.22
N ALA A 63 -9.67 -8.57 -0.54
CA ALA A 63 -8.92 -7.63 0.27
C ALA A 63 -9.74 -7.08 1.42
N LEU A 64 -9.15 -6.99 2.60
CA LEU A 64 -9.70 -6.27 3.73
C LEU A 64 -9.68 -4.77 3.47
N ARG A 65 -10.72 -4.07 3.92
CA ARG A 65 -10.77 -2.62 3.98
C ARG A 65 -11.42 -2.20 5.29
N ALA A 66 -10.69 -1.42 6.07
CA ALA A 66 -11.18 -0.83 7.30
C ALA A 66 -11.36 0.68 7.15
N GLN A 67 -12.49 1.20 7.62
CA GLN A 67 -12.70 2.61 7.86
C GLN A 67 -12.10 2.96 9.21
N ALA A 68 -11.24 3.97 9.26
CA ALA A 68 -10.56 4.40 10.47
C ALA A 68 -11.33 5.51 11.19
N ASP A 69 -11.33 5.47 12.53
CA ASP A 69 -11.40 6.68 13.32
C ASP A 69 -10.02 7.35 13.23
N LYS A 70 -9.92 8.43 12.46
CA LYS A 70 -8.61 9.07 12.18
C LYS A 70 -7.95 9.65 13.42
N TYR A 71 -8.74 10.06 14.41
CA TYR A 71 -8.24 10.64 15.67
C TYR A 71 -7.71 9.53 16.59
N GLU A 72 -8.44 8.42 16.72
CA GLU A 72 -7.95 7.25 17.48
C GLU A 72 -6.75 6.60 16.78
N TYR A 73 -6.73 6.54 15.44
CA TYR A 73 -5.59 6.01 14.69
C TYR A 73 -4.29 6.79 14.96
N HIS A 74 -4.38 8.13 14.95
CA HIS A 74 -3.27 9.01 15.32
C HIS A 74 -2.85 8.79 16.79
N LYS A 75 -3.82 8.83 17.71
CA LYS A 75 -3.58 8.71 19.15
C LYS A 75 -2.92 7.37 19.53
N GLU A 76 -3.41 6.27 18.99
CA GLU A 76 -2.84 4.94 19.23
C GLU A 76 -1.43 4.81 18.63
N MET A 77 -1.19 5.33 17.43
CA MET A 77 0.16 5.35 16.85
C MET A 77 1.12 6.22 17.66
N LEU A 78 0.70 7.41 18.07
CA LEU A 78 1.51 8.28 18.91
C LEU A 78 1.86 7.58 20.23
N ARG A 79 0.90 6.90 20.86
CA ARG A 79 1.14 6.13 22.08
C ARG A 79 2.16 5.01 21.86
N THR A 80 2.00 4.23 20.80
CA THR A 80 2.96 3.17 20.42
C THR A 80 4.39 3.72 20.29
N LEU A 81 4.54 4.89 19.66
CA LEU A 81 5.85 5.54 19.50
C LEU A 81 6.42 6.07 20.80
N LEU A 82 5.59 6.68 21.66
CA LEU A 82 6.03 7.19 22.97
C LEU A 82 6.43 6.07 23.94
N ASP A 83 5.77 4.91 23.84
CA ASP A 83 6.08 3.73 24.64
C ASP A 83 7.26 2.92 24.09
N GLN A 84 7.76 3.26 22.88
CA GLN A 84 8.85 2.52 22.23
C GLN A 84 10.19 2.78 22.92
N PRO A 85 10.85 1.75 23.49
CA PRO A 85 12.17 1.91 24.08
C PRO A 85 13.22 2.42 23.07
N ASN A 86 14.13 3.28 23.53
CA ASN A 86 15.22 3.87 22.74
C ASN A 86 14.74 4.71 21.54
N LEU A 87 13.53 5.26 21.60
CA LEU A 87 12.98 6.22 20.66
C LEU A 87 12.65 7.53 21.36
N ASP A 88 13.33 8.60 20.98
CA ASP A 88 12.99 9.97 21.40
C ASP A 88 12.22 10.67 20.29
N ILE A 89 11.25 11.53 20.64
CA ILE A 89 10.47 12.32 19.69
C ILE A 89 10.72 13.79 19.96
N LEU A 90 11.09 14.52 18.90
CA LEU A 90 11.33 15.98 18.94
C LEU A 90 10.42 16.69 17.93
N MET A 91 9.70 17.71 18.39
CA MET A 91 8.96 18.60 17.49
C MET A 91 9.90 19.71 16.99
N ALA A 92 10.34 19.60 15.73
CA ALA A 92 11.21 20.58 15.07
C ALA A 92 11.09 20.46 13.54
N GLU A 93 11.47 21.53 12.82
CA GLU A 93 11.63 21.51 11.36
C GLU A 93 13.11 21.23 11.02
N VAL A 94 13.37 20.09 10.34
CA VAL A 94 14.68 19.81 9.75
C VAL A 94 14.79 20.60 8.45
N ILE A 95 15.82 21.43 8.35
CA ILE A 95 16.05 22.30 7.20
C ILE A 95 17.22 21.84 6.34
N ARG A 96 18.12 21.03 6.90
CA ARG A 96 19.32 20.55 6.18
C ARG A 96 19.73 19.16 6.66
N ILE A 97 20.15 18.33 5.69
CA ILE A 97 20.89 17.10 5.95
C ILE A 97 22.38 17.44 5.78
N GLU A 98 23.18 17.10 6.74
CA GLU A 98 24.61 17.33 6.70
C GLU A 98 25.37 16.11 6.21
N THR A 99 26.35 16.35 5.33
CA THR A 99 27.11 15.28 4.70
C THR A 99 28.60 15.60 4.70
N LYS A 100 29.43 14.57 4.79
CA LYS A 100 30.89 14.65 4.61
C LYS A 100 31.32 13.50 3.70
N ALA A 101 32.05 13.82 2.64
CA ALA A 101 32.54 12.85 1.65
C ALA A 101 31.43 11.92 1.10
N GLY A 102 30.21 12.48 0.81
CA GLY A 102 29.09 11.73 0.26
C GLY A 102 28.35 10.84 1.27
N ARG A 103 28.62 10.97 2.57
CA ARG A 103 27.97 10.22 3.65
C ARG A 103 27.25 11.16 4.60
N VAL A 104 26.08 10.77 5.10
CA VAL A 104 25.35 11.49 6.15
C VAL A 104 26.19 11.60 7.41
N THR A 105 26.21 12.78 8.02
CA THR A 105 26.86 13.03 9.32
C THR A 105 25.91 13.61 10.36
N GLY A 106 24.81 14.25 9.95
CA GLY A 106 23.86 14.84 10.88
C GLY A 106 22.70 15.52 10.19
N VAL A 107 21.87 16.15 11.01
CA VAL A 107 20.75 17.00 10.59
C VAL A 107 20.76 18.32 11.35
N LEU A 108 20.36 19.40 10.67
CA LEU A 108 20.22 20.73 11.24
C LEU A 108 18.74 21.12 11.26
N THR A 109 18.28 21.61 12.41
CA THR A 109 16.91 22.13 12.55
C THR A 109 16.89 23.65 12.30
N LYS A 110 15.69 24.18 12.02
CA LYS A 110 15.45 25.60 11.79
C LYS A 110 15.84 26.50 12.98
N THR A 111 15.78 25.96 14.19
CA THR A 111 16.17 26.65 15.43
C THR A 111 17.67 26.59 15.70
N GLY A 112 18.46 25.96 14.81
CA GLY A 112 19.90 25.86 14.91
C GLY A 112 20.42 24.66 15.72
N ALA A 113 19.54 23.77 16.17
CA ALA A 113 19.96 22.54 16.84
C ALA A 113 20.52 21.55 15.81
N HIS A 114 21.65 20.93 16.16
CA HIS A 114 22.38 19.95 15.35
C HIS A 114 22.33 18.58 16.02
N PHE A 115 22.12 17.52 15.23
CA PHE A 115 22.09 16.15 15.70
C PHE A 115 22.96 15.28 14.81
N ASP A 116 24.04 14.74 15.39
CA ASP A 116 24.90 13.77 14.71
C ASP A 116 24.17 12.44 14.49
N CYS A 117 24.30 11.86 13.30
CA CYS A 117 23.75 10.54 13.00
C CYS A 117 24.50 9.85 11.86
N GLN A 118 24.37 8.53 11.79
CA GLN A 118 24.96 7.69 10.75
C GLN A 118 23.99 7.37 9.60
N ALA A 119 22.68 7.52 9.86
CA ALA A 119 21.64 7.31 8.87
C ALA A 119 20.46 8.24 9.14
N VAL A 120 19.79 8.66 8.05
CA VAL A 120 18.57 9.47 8.06
C VAL A 120 17.53 8.80 7.20
N VAL A 121 16.29 8.70 7.68
CA VAL A 121 15.13 8.28 6.91
C VAL A 121 14.17 9.46 6.79
N ILE A 122 13.92 9.95 5.58
CA ILE A 122 12.98 11.05 5.32
C ILE A 122 11.62 10.49 4.95
N THR A 123 10.59 10.88 5.72
CA THR A 123 9.19 10.49 5.54
C THR A 123 8.28 11.71 5.49
N SER A 124 8.63 12.69 4.67
CA SER A 124 8.06 14.05 4.66
C SER A 124 6.62 14.16 4.13
N GLY A 125 5.97 13.07 3.71
CA GLY A 125 4.60 13.11 3.18
C GLY A 125 4.46 14.11 2.02
N THR A 126 3.49 15.01 2.09
CA THR A 126 3.23 16.08 1.09
C THR A 126 3.67 17.46 1.56
N TYR A 127 4.61 17.53 2.52
CA TYR A 127 5.02 18.81 3.15
C TYR A 127 6.15 19.53 2.41
N LEU A 128 6.96 18.83 1.58
CA LEU A 128 8.10 19.44 0.88
C LEU A 128 7.63 20.48 -0.13
N LYS A 129 7.94 21.76 0.16
CA LYS A 129 7.43 22.93 -0.60
C LYS A 129 5.94 22.78 -0.91
N GLY A 130 5.16 22.30 0.10
CA GLY A 130 3.73 22.08 0.01
C GLY A 130 3.00 23.36 -0.34
N ARG A 131 2.07 23.29 -1.34
CA ARG A 131 1.26 24.40 -1.81
C ARG A 131 -0.19 23.97 -1.95
N ILE A 132 -1.09 24.63 -1.20
CA ILE A 132 -2.53 24.38 -1.23
C ILE A 132 -3.19 25.26 -2.27
N ILE A 133 -4.15 24.69 -3.01
CA ILE A 133 -4.82 25.34 -4.14
C ILE A 133 -6.33 25.07 -4.03
N ILE A 134 -7.14 26.16 -3.98
CA ILE A 134 -8.61 26.15 -3.94
C ILE A 134 -9.08 27.24 -4.90
N GLY A 135 -9.53 26.89 -6.10
CA GLY A 135 -9.82 27.88 -7.13
C GLY A 135 -8.60 28.78 -7.37
N ASP A 136 -8.80 30.07 -7.29
CA ASP A 136 -7.73 31.08 -7.49
C ASP A 136 -6.89 31.33 -6.23
N VAL A 137 -7.27 30.74 -5.08
CA VAL A 137 -6.56 30.92 -3.82
C VAL A 137 -5.42 29.92 -3.73
N ILE A 138 -4.20 30.42 -3.60
CA ILE A 138 -2.96 29.64 -3.52
C ILE A 138 -2.13 30.14 -2.34
N PHE A 139 -1.68 29.21 -1.51
CA PHE A 139 -0.80 29.53 -0.39
C PHE A 139 0.09 28.35 -0.01
N ASP A 140 1.25 28.64 0.58
CA ASP A 140 2.15 27.62 1.09
C ASP A 140 1.54 26.93 2.29
N GLY A 141 1.49 25.59 2.27
CA GLY A 141 0.87 24.79 3.33
C GLY A 141 1.05 23.31 3.14
N GLY A 142 1.00 22.60 4.24
CA GLY A 142 0.87 21.14 4.29
C GLY A 142 -0.60 20.68 4.40
N PRO A 143 -0.86 19.38 4.47
CA PRO A 143 -2.21 18.83 4.61
C PRO A 143 -2.96 19.44 5.81
N GLY A 144 -4.24 19.80 5.63
CA GLY A 144 -5.06 20.38 6.69
C GLY A 144 -4.64 21.79 7.12
N ASN A 145 -4.06 22.59 6.22
CA ASN A 145 -3.58 23.95 6.45
C ASN A 145 -2.41 24.06 7.44
N GLN A 146 -1.59 23.02 7.54
CA GLN A 146 -0.40 23.02 8.37
C GLN A 146 0.79 23.69 7.67
N PHE A 147 1.87 23.99 8.43
CA PHE A 147 3.07 24.58 7.86
C PHE A 147 3.79 23.63 6.92
N PRO A 148 4.29 24.10 5.76
CA PRO A 148 5.09 23.29 4.84
C PRO A 148 6.54 23.23 5.31
N ALA A 149 7.29 22.22 4.83
CA ALA A 149 8.75 22.17 4.94
C ALA A 149 9.36 22.76 3.66
N THR A 150 9.88 23.99 3.72
CA THR A 150 10.32 24.74 2.53
C THR A 150 11.79 24.58 2.22
N MET A 151 12.65 24.47 3.22
CA MET A 151 14.11 24.50 3.06
C MET A 151 14.75 23.12 2.78
N LEU A 152 14.11 22.05 3.23
CA LEU A 152 14.68 20.71 3.07
C LEU A 152 14.80 20.27 1.59
N SER A 153 13.90 20.72 0.71
CA SER A 153 14.01 20.47 -0.73
C SER A 153 15.30 21.04 -1.32
N ASP A 154 15.69 22.24 -0.90
CA ASP A 154 16.92 22.87 -1.40
C ASP A 154 18.16 22.09 -0.92
N SER A 155 18.15 21.65 0.35
CA SER A 155 19.21 20.78 0.88
C SER A 155 19.34 19.47 0.09
N LEU A 156 18.23 18.85 -0.31
CA LEU A 156 18.24 17.64 -1.14
C LEU A 156 18.84 17.90 -2.54
N GLN A 157 18.52 19.03 -3.14
CA GLN A 157 19.07 19.42 -4.45
C GLN A 157 20.58 19.75 -4.35
N GLU A 158 21.03 20.42 -3.29
CA GLU A 158 22.46 20.70 -3.03
C GLU A 158 23.28 19.38 -2.93
N MET A 159 22.68 18.30 -2.44
CA MET A 159 23.30 16.97 -2.39
C MET A 159 23.26 16.21 -3.73
N GLY A 160 22.76 16.81 -4.81
CA GLY A 160 22.71 16.21 -6.14
C GLY A 160 21.46 15.36 -6.41
N LEU A 161 20.43 15.44 -5.55
CA LEU A 161 19.16 14.74 -5.81
C LEU A 161 18.26 15.57 -6.74
N SER A 162 17.77 14.94 -7.79
CA SER A 162 16.78 15.52 -8.69
C SER A 162 15.39 15.40 -8.08
N LEU A 163 14.67 16.52 -8.04
CA LEU A 163 13.32 16.60 -7.55
C LEU A 163 12.34 16.81 -8.71
N GLY A 164 11.16 16.23 -8.57
CA GLY A 164 10.01 16.51 -9.40
C GLY A 164 8.86 17.08 -8.54
N ARG A 165 7.73 17.40 -9.20
CA ARG A 165 6.57 17.93 -8.50
C ARG A 165 5.33 17.14 -8.83
N PHE A 166 4.64 16.63 -7.80
CA PHE A 166 3.37 15.94 -7.91
C PHE A 166 2.24 16.72 -7.24
N LYS A 167 1.03 16.36 -7.59
CA LYS A 167 -0.17 16.86 -6.94
C LYS A 167 -1.03 15.71 -6.44
N THR A 168 -1.69 15.93 -5.32
CA THR A 168 -2.82 15.12 -4.87
C THR A 168 -3.97 16.05 -4.46
N GLY A 169 -5.09 15.49 -3.99
CA GLY A 169 -6.23 16.29 -3.56
C GLY A 169 -7.09 15.55 -2.58
N THR A 170 -7.97 16.28 -1.93
CA THR A 170 -8.93 15.78 -0.97
C THR A 170 -10.32 16.37 -1.25
N PRO A 171 -11.42 15.65 -0.97
CA PRO A 171 -12.77 16.19 -1.10
C PRO A 171 -13.15 17.10 0.07
N PRO A 172 -14.25 17.83 -0.03
CA PRO A 172 -14.83 18.55 1.09
C PRO A 172 -15.26 17.61 2.23
N ARG A 173 -15.30 18.14 3.45
CA ARG A 173 -15.94 17.51 4.61
C ARG A 173 -17.27 18.19 4.88
N ILE A 174 -18.25 17.37 5.22
CA ILE A 174 -19.63 17.80 5.45
C ILE A 174 -20.09 17.41 6.85
N SER A 175 -21.08 18.13 7.37
CA SER A 175 -21.67 17.85 8.69
C SER A 175 -22.67 16.71 8.60
N LYS A 176 -22.44 15.61 9.33
CA LYS A 176 -23.34 14.47 9.48
C LYS A 176 -24.78 14.88 9.82
N LYS A 177 -24.94 15.93 10.65
CA LYS A 177 -26.24 16.45 11.12
C LYS A 177 -27.13 16.98 9.99
N THR A 178 -26.57 17.23 8.82
CA THR A 178 -27.27 17.84 7.69
C THR A 178 -27.34 16.92 6.46
N VAL A 179 -26.94 15.65 6.61
CA VAL A 179 -27.05 14.61 5.57
C VAL A 179 -28.42 13.92 5.66
N ASP A 180 -29.09 13.77 4.54
CA ASP A 180 -30.30 12.97 4.43
C ASP A 180 -29.95 11.53 3.97
N PHE A 181 -29.68 10.67 4.95
CA PHE A 181 -29.31 9.27 4.69
C PHE A 181 -30.42 8.44 4.06
N SER A 182 -31.70 8.90 4.13
CA SER A 182 -32.82 8.16 3.53
C SER A 182 -32.75 8.07 2.00
N LYS A 183 -31.98 8.95 1.38
CA LYS A 183 -31.72 9.00 -0.08
C LYS A 183 -30.45 8.25 -0.50
N MET A 184 -29.81 7.55 0.40
CA MET A 184 -28.54 6.84 0.17
C MET A 184 -28.68 5.34 0.45
N VAL A 185 -27.78 4.55 -0.11
CA VAL A 185 -27.72 3.11 0.16
C VAL A 185 -26.71 2.83 1.26
N GLU A 186 -27.19 2.28 2.37
CA GLU A 186 -26.33 1.90 3.48
C GLU A 186 -25.31 0.82 3.08
N GLN A 187 -24.07 0.99 3.53
CA GLN A 187 -22.95 0.07 3.34
C GLN A 187 -22.44 -0.38 4.71
N PRO A 188 -23.05 -1.40 5.32
CA PRO A 188 -22.65 -1.88 6.65
C PRO A 188 -21.29 -2.59 6.62
N GLY A 189 -20.69 -2.77 7.78
CA GLY A 189 -19.51 -3.60 7.94
C GLY A 189 -19.77 -5.08 7.74
N ASP A 190 -18.72 -5.87 7.63
CA ASP A 190 -18.81 -7.34 7.56
C ASP A 190 -19.20 -7.88 8.95
N PRO A 191 -20.17 -8.79 9.06
CA PRO A 191 -20.58 -9.37 10.35
C PRO A 191 -19.52 -10.33 10.93
N ARG A 192 -18.58 -10.80 10.12
CA ARG A 192 -17.51 -11.68 10.57
C ARG A 192 -16.47 -10.91 11.39
N PRO A 193 -15.79 -11.55 12.37
CA PRO A 193 -14.81 -10.92 13.25
C PRO A 193 -13.46 -10.73 12.55
N LEU A 194 -13.43 -9.91 11.50
CA LEU A 194 -12.26 -9.66 10.68
C LEU A 194 -11.22 -8.79 11.41
N ARG A 195 -9.94 -8.93 11.05
CA ARG A 195 -8.81 -8.17 11.59
C ARG A 195 -7.69 -8.08 10.55
N PHE A 196 -6.82 -7.10 10.65
CA PHE A 196 -5.61 -6.99 9.81
C PHE A 196 -4.39 -7.67 10.41
N SER A 197 -4.16 -7.50 11.70
CA SER A 197 -3.00 -8.09 12.36
C SER A 197 -3.28 -9.50 12.87
N TYR A 198 -2.31 -10.38 12.71
CA TYR A 198 -2.38 -11.75 13.21
C TYR A 198 -2.33 -11.85 14.75
N ILE A 199 -1.86 -10.79 15.43
CA ILE A 199 -1.81 -10.72 16.89
C ILE A 199 -2.95 -9.94 17.52
N SER A 200 -3.74 -9.21 16.73
CA SER A 200 -4.90 -8.48 17.24
C SER A 200 -6.03 -9.45 17.62
N PRO A 201 -6.83 -9.15 18.65
CA PRO A 201 -8.07 -9.85 18.87
C PRO A 201 -9.04 -9.62 17.71
N PRO A 202 -9.97 -10.55 17.45
CA PRO A 202 -11.04 -10.35 16.49
C PRO A 202 -11.85 -9.08 16.81
N PHE A 203 -12.37 -8.42 15.77
CA PHE A 203 -13.18 -7.21 15.93
C PHE A 203 -14.53 -7.54 16.59
N ASP A 204 -14.86 -6.86 17.70
CA ASP A 204 -16.05 -7.12 18.52
C ASP A 204 -16.91 -5.88 18.82
N ARG A 205 -16.52 -4.70 18.25
CA ARG A 205 -17.20 -3.43 18.53
C ARG A 205 -18.33 -3.14 17.52
N PRO A 206 -19.39 -2.37 17.91
CA PRO A 206 -20.40 -1.93 16.96
C PRO A 206 -19.79 -1.16 15.78
N GLN A 207 -20.12 -1.55 14.57
CA GLN A 207 -19.62 -0.92 13.35
C GLN A 207 -20.48 0.28 12.94
N LEU A 208 -19.86 1.28 12.31
CA LEU A 208 -20.54 2.41 11.69
C LEU A 208 -20.65 2.15 10.19
N SER A 209 -21.80 2.47 9.61
CA SER A 209 -22.01 2.32 8.16
C SER A 209 -21.41 3.48 7.37
N CYS A 210 -20.91 3.18 6.18
CA CYS A 210 -20.71 4.13 5.10
C CYS A 210 -21.98 4.19 4.23
N TRP A 211 -22.12 5.22 3.40
CA TRP A 211 -23.32 5.46 2.62
C TRP A 211 -22.98 5.72 1.16
N LEU A 212 -23.64 5.03 0.26
CA LEU A 212 -23.45 5.16 -1.18
C LEU A 212 -24.48 6.12 -1.77
N THR A 213 -24.03 7.10 -2.51
CA THR A 213 -24.82 7.98 -3.37
C THR A 213 -24.15 8.15 -4.74
N HIS A 214 -24.72 8.99 -5.60
CA HIS A 214 -24.21 9.21 -6.94
C HIS A 214 -24.27 10.70 -7.32
N SER A 215 -23.34 11.15 -8.15
CA SER A 215 -23.48 12.44 -8.82
C SER A 215 -24.63 12.38 -9.84
N THR A 216 -25.13 13.53 -10.23
CA THR A 216 -26.24 13.69 -11.17
C THR A 216 -25.77 14.42 -12.44
N PRO A 217 -26.55 14.43 -13.54
CA PRO A 217 -26.26 15.28 -14.69
C PRO A 217 -26.13 16.77 -14.32
N GLU A 218 -26.91 17.24 -13.34
CA GLU A 218 -26.79 18.62 -12.81
C GLU A 218 -25.44 18.84 -12.12
N THR A 219 -24.96 17.84 -11.33
CA THR A 219 -23.62 17.90 -10.74
C THR A 219 -22.54 18.06 -11.80
N HIS A 220 -22.65 17.30 -12.91
CA HIS A 220 -21.71 17.37 -14.02
C HIS A 220 -21.79 18.71 -14.75
N ARG A 221 -23.00 19.25 -14.97
CA ARG A 221 -23.21 20.56 -15.58
C ARG A 221 -22.55 21.67 -14.77
N ILE A 222 -22.76 21.70 -13.44
CA ILE A 222 -22.11 22.69 -12.55
C ILE A 222 -20.59 22.64 -12.70
N VAL A 223 -20.00 21.46 -12.74
CA VAL A 223 -18.55 21.31 -12.93
C VAL A 223 -18.10 21.81 -14.30
N MET A 224 -18.81 21.44 -15.36
CA MET A 224 -18.48 21.85 -16.73
C MET A 224 -18.58 23.37 -16.93
N ASP A 225 -19.59 24.01 -16.34
CA ASP A 225 -19.81 25.46 -16.40
C ASP A 225 -18.74 26.27 -15.64
N ASN A 226 -17.91 25.61 -14.79
CA ASN A 226 -16.86 26.23 -13.98
C ASN A 226 -15.44 25.67 -14.25
N LEU A 227 -15.21 25.04 -15.41
CA LEU A 227 -13.88 24.53 -15.78
C LEU A 227 -12.83 25.63 -15.93
N ASP A 228 -13.23 26.82 -16.34
CA ASP A 228 -12.39 28.02 -16.42
C ASP A 228 -11.91 28.53 -15.06
N ARG A 229 -12.55 28.09 -13.97
CA ARG A 229 -12.19 28.35 -12.56
C ARG A 229 -11.49 27.17 -11.89
N ALA A 230 -11.31 26.07 -12.62
CA ALA A 230 -10.69 24.86 -12.08
C ALA A 230 -9.17 24.89 -12.27
N PRO A 231 -8.36 24.88 -11.19
CA PRO A 231 -6.89 25.00 -11.27
C PRO A 231 -6.19 23.95 -12.13
N MET A 232 -6.81 22.78 -12.29
CA MET A 232 -6.34 21.71 -13.17
C MET A 232 -6.39 22.10 -14.67
N PHE A 233 -7.33 22.95 -15.05
CA PHE A 233 -7.59 23.33 -16.46
C PHE A 233 -7.07 24.72 -16.80
N THR A 234 -6.82 25.56 -15.79
CA THR A 234 -6.25 26.91 -15.97
C THR A 234 -4.71 26.94 -16.03
N GLY A 235 -4.04 25.80 -15.83
CA GLY A 235 -2.58 25.71 -15.83
C GLY A 235 -1.90 26.19 -14.53
N VAL A 236 -2.68 26.50 -13.50
CA VAL A 236 -2.18 26.86 -12.16
C VAL A 236 -1.47 25.69 -11.51
N ILE A 237 -2.04 24.49 -11.61
CA ILE A 237 -1.43 23.24 -11.14
C ILE A 237 -0.43 22.77 -12.20
N LYS A 238 0.84 22.66 -11.80
CA LYS A 238 1.93 22.15 -12.64
C LYS A 238 2.23 20.67 -12.39
N GLY A 239 1.98 20.19 -11.18
CA GLY A 239 2.22 18.81 -10.78
C GLY A 239 1.21 17.84 -11.41
N ARG A 240 1.69 16.69 -11.88
CA ARG A 240 0.80 15.62 -12.35
C ARG A 240 0.10 14.94 -11.17
N GLY A 241 -1.19 14.69 -11.34
CA GLY A 241 -2.01 13.97 -10.35
C GLY A 241 -2.06 12.46 -10.59
N PRO A 242 -2.48 11.68 -9.59
CA PRO A 242 -2.56 10.23 -9.71
C PRO A 242 -3.70 9.80 -10.68
N ARG A 243 -3.39 8.94 -11.62
CA ARG A 243 -4.33 8.42 -12.64
C ARG A 243 -5.56 7.73 -12.03
N TYR A 244 -5.38 7.03 -10.93
CA TYR A 244 -6.43 6.23 -10.29
C TYR A 244 -7.16 6.94 -9.13
N CYS A 245 -6.81 8.20 -8.88
CA CYS A 245 -7.53 9.09 -7.98
C CYS A 245 -7.62 10.49 -8.62
N PRO A 246 -8.25 10.59 -9.82
CA PRO A 246 -8.41 11.86 -10.49
C PRO A 246 -9.30 12.79 -9.66
N SER A 247 -9.17 14.10 -9.85
CA SER A 247 -10.15 15.03 -9.30
C SER A 247 -11.53 14.78 -9.93
N PHE A 248 -12.57 15.28 -9.29
CA PHE A 248 -13.94 15.09 -9.79
C PHE A 248 -14.14 15.77 -11.13
N GLU A 249 -13.55 16.97 -11.32
CA GLU A 249 -13.52 17.70 -12.58
C GLU A 249 -12.92 16.86 -13.72
N ASP A 250 -11.79 16.21 -13.44
CA ASP A 250 -11.10 15.34 -14.39
C ASP A 250 -11.95 14.10 -14.77
N LYS A 251 -12.69 13.53 -13.79
CA LYS A 251 -13.64 12.43 -14.07
C LYS A 251 -14.78 12.86 -14.97
N VAL A 252 -15.39 14.02 -14.70
CA VAL A 252 -16.50 14.55 -15.49
C VAL A 252 -16.06 14.79 -16.93
N VAL A 253 -14.90 15.38 -17.13
CA VAL A 253 -14.37 15.65 -18.49
C VAL A 253 -13.98 14.35 -19.21
N ARG A 254 -13.19 13.48 -18.57
CA ARG A 254 -12.70 12.23 -19.21
C ARG A 254 -13.79 11.21 -19.48
N PHE A 255 -14.82 11.19 -18.67
CA PHE A 255 -15.93 10.23 -18.75
C PHE A 255 -17.26 10.94 -19.00
N ALA A 256 -17.26 11.94 -19.88
CA ALA A 256 -18.43 12.76 -20.22
C ALA A 256 -19.64 11.95 -20.76
N HIS A 257 -19.40 10.69 -21.20
CA HIS A 257 -20.46 9.77 -21.62
C HIS A 257 -21.20 9.10 -20.45
N LYS A 258 -20.75 9.30 -19.21
CA LYS A 258 -21.40 8.77 -18.00
C LYS A 258 -22.27 9.84 -17.35
N ASP A 259 -23.52 9.51 -17.09
CA ASP A 259 -24.48 10.43 -16.46
C ASP A 259 -24.26 10.54 -14.94
N SER A 260 -23.49 9.62 -14.33
CA SER A 260 -23.25 9.62 -12.90
C SER A 260 -21.95 8.94 -12.51
N HIS A 261 -21.40 9.31 -11.34
CA HIS A 261 -20.27 8.68 -10.67
C HIS A 261 -20.66 8.29 -9.24
N GLN A 262 -20.20 7.13 -8.79
CA GLN A 262 -20.36 6.68 -7.42
C GLN A 262 -19.62 7.58 -6.44
N LEU A 263 -20.27 7.91 -5.34
CA LEU A 263 -19.75 8.67 -4.21
C LEU A 263 -20.07 7.93 -2.91
N PHE A 264 -19.13 7.95 -1.97
CA PHE A 264 -19.37 7.39 -0.65
C PHE A 264 -19.26 8.49 0.41
N VAL A 265 -20.24 8.55 1.29
CA VAL A 265 -20.23 9.40 2.47
C VAL A 265 -19.77 8.54 3.65
N GLU A 266 -18.58 8.84 4.15
CA GLU A 266 -17.84 7.99 5.09
C GLU A 266 -17.59 8.75 6.40
N PRO A 267 -17.89 8.17 7.58
CA PRO A 267 -17.57 8.81 8.86
C PRO A 267 -16.05 8.89 9.06
N GLU A 268 -15.54 10.02 9.54
CA GLU A 268 -14.13 10.21 9.87
C GLU A 268 -13.78 9.81 11.32
N GLY A 269 -14.76 9.41 12.12
CA GLY A 269 -14.56 8.94 13.49
C GLY A 269 -15.89 8.79 14.23
N ARG A 270 -15.82 8.23 15.45
CA ARG A 270 -16.97 8.01 16.32
C ARG A 270 -17.41 9.29 17.06
N ALA A 271 -16.44 10.10 17.43
CA ALA A 271 -16.63 11.30 18.25
C ALA A 271 -16.69 12.59 17.41
N THR A 272 -16.90 12.51 16.09
CA THR A 272 -16.98 13.67 15.20
C THR A 272 -18.21 13.61 14.32
N ASP A 273 -18.72 14.79 13.94
CA ASP A 273 -19.77 14.94 12.93
C ASP A 273 -19.19 15.09 11.51
N GLU A 274 -17.88 15.01 11.34
CA GLU A 274 -17.23 15.12 10.03
C GLU A 274 -17.48 13.86 9.20
N MET A 275 -17.99 14.06 7.98
CA MET A 275 -18.14 13.01 6.96
C MET A 275 -17.25 13.34 5.76
N TYR A 276 -16.51 12.34 5.29
CA TYR A 276 -15.68 12.38 4.10
C TYR A 276 -16.53 12.02 2.87
N VAL A 277 -16.43 12.79 1.78
CA VAL A 277 -17.18 12.50 0.54
C VAL A 277 -16.25 11.86 -0.48
N GLN A 278 -16.03 10.56 -0.35
CA GLN A 278 -15.12 9.82 -1.23
C GLN A 278 -15.60 9.88 -2.69
N GLY A 279 -14.67 10.18 -3.59
CA GLY A 279 -14.93 10.28 -5.01
C GLY A 279 -15.14 11.70 -5.49
N LEU A 280 -15.32 12.68 -4.58
CA LEU A 280 -15.54 14.10 -4.86
C LEU A 280 -14.27 14.95 -4.62
N ASN A 281 -13.07 14.38 -4.82
CA ASN A 281 -11.83 15.15 -4.71
C ASN A 281 -11.84 16.31 -5.69
N THR A 282 -11.68 17.54 -5.20
CA THR A 282 -11.81 18.73 -6.04
C THR A 282 -10.91 19.87 -5.55
N SER A 283 -10.52 20.74 -6.45
CA SER A 283 -9.87 22.02 -6.17
C SER A 283 -10.66 23.21 -6.71
N LEU A 284 -11.91 23.02 -7.12
CA LEU A 284 -12.82 24.10 -7.49
C LEU A 284 -12.98 25.13 -6.38
N PRO A 285 -13.33 26.38 -6.68
CA PRO A 285 -13.65 27.39 -5.65
C PRO A 285 -14.74 26.92 -4.69
N GLU A 286 -14.73 27.45 -3.48
CA GLU A 286 -15.63 27.04 -2.40
C GLU A 286 -17.12 27.16 -2.76
N ASP A 287 -17.51 28.27 -3.45
CA ASP A 287 -18.88 28.49 -3.92
C ASP A 287 -19.36 27.40 -4.89
N VAL A 288 -18.46 26.93 -5.75
CA VAL A 288 -18.76 25.84 -6.70
C VAL A 288 -18.83 24.50 -5.98
N GLN A 289 -17.94 24.24 -5.01
CA GLN A 289 -18.00 23.02 -4.19
C GLN A 289 -19.33 22.89 -3.46
N ILE A 290 -19.88 23.98 -2.93
CA ILE A 290 -21.19 24.00 -2.27
C ILE A 290 -22.30 23.65 -3.27
N GLN A 291 -22.29 24.26 -4.48
CA GLN A 291 -23.28 23.95 -5.52
C GLN A 291 -23.21 22.49 -5.96
N VAL A 292 -22.00 21.95 -6.14
CA VAL A 292 -21.75 20.53 -6.46
C VAL A 292 -22.32 19.63 -5.37
N LEU A 293 -22.05 19.91 -4.10
CA LEU A 293 -22.60 19.14 -2.99
C LEU A 293 -24.14 19.15 -2.99
N HIS A 294 -24.75 20.33 -3.14
CA HIS A 294 -26.20 20.49 -3.10
C HIS A 294 -26.94 19.86 -4.29
N SER A 295 -26.24 19.51 -5.37
CA SER A 295 -26.79 18.78 -6.52
C SER A 295 -26.80 17.26 -6.37
N ILE A 296 -26.26 16.72 -5.25
CA ILE A 296 -26.10 15.28 -5.01
C ILE A 296 -27.24 14.79 -4.09
N PRO A 297 -27.93 13.67 -4.43
CA PRO A 297 -28.98 13.09 -3.60
C PRO A 297 -28.52 12.81 -2.17
N GLY A 298 -29.28 13.34 -1.20
CA GLY A 298 -29.00 13.26 0.24
C GLY A 298 -28.04 14.32 0.75
N LEU A 299 -27.49 15.18 -0.13
CA LEU A 299 -26.58 16.27 0.24
C LEU A 299 -27.18 17.67 -0.07
N GLU A 300 -28.44 17.76 -0.46
CA GLU A 300 -29.06 19.00 -0.95
C GLU A 300 -29.02 20.17 0.06
N ASN A 301 -28.96 19.82 1.35
CA ASN A 301 -28.97 20.81 2.45
C ASN A 301 -27.74 20.69 3.35
N VAL A 302 -26.69 20.01 2.88
CA VAL A 302 -25.50 19.81 3.73
C VAL A 302 -24.75 21.10 4.01
N ARG A 303 -24.20 21.17 5.20
CA ARG A 303 -23.20 22.18 5.55
C ARG A 303 -21.80 21.63 5.35
N MET A 304 -21.02 22.30 4.53
CA MET A 304 -19.60 22.01 4.37
C MET A 304 -18.85 22.49 5.64
N ILE A 305 -18.00 21.61 6.18
CA ILE A 305 -17.14 21.89 7.34
C ILE A 305 -15.75 22.31 6.88
N ARG A 306 -15.22 21.65 5.85
CA ARG A 306 -13.92 21.92 5.24
C ARG A 306 -14.02 21.87 3.74
N THR A 307 -13.37 22.79 3.07
CA THR A 307 -13.24 22.80 1.60
C THR A 307 -12.36 21.64 1.14
N GLY A 308 -12.69 21.06 -0.02
CA GLY A 308 -11.75 20.26 -0.80
C GLY A 308 -10.63 21.13 -1.34
N TYR A 309 -9.44 20.56 -1.54
CA TYR A 309 -8.28 21.26 -2.07
C TYR A 309 -7.36 20.33 -2.85
N ALA A 310 -6.56 20.90 -3.73
CA ALA A 310 -5.37 20.24 -4.25
C ALA A 310 -4.14 20.66 -3.46
N ILE A 311 -3.19 19.76 -3.30
CA ILE A 311 -1.87 20.05 -2.75
C ILE A 311 -0.80 19.61 -3.73
N GLU A 312 0.11 20.52 -4.08
CA GLU A 312 1.35 20.22 -4.81
C GLU A 312 2.51 20.12 -3.82
N TYR A 313 3.44 19.21 -4.10
CA TYR A 313 4.60 18.98 -3.25
C TYR A 313 5.77 18.42 -4.06
N ASP A 314 7.00 18.60 -3.55
CA ASP A 314 8.20 18.05 -4.15
C ASP A 314 8.36 16.58 -3.80
N TYR A 315 8.92 15.79 -4.74
CA TYR A 315 9.31 14.41 -4.54
C TYR A 315 10.67 14.12 -5.16
N VAL A 316 11.39 13.13 -4.63
CA VAL A 316 12.66 12.63 -5.17
C VAL A 316 12.36 11.66 -6.32
N LEU A 317 13.02 11.79 -7.45
CA LEU A 317 12.88 10.84 -8.56
C LEU A 317 13.33 9.44 -8.10
N PRO A 318 12.44 8.42 -8.08
CA PRO A 318 12.73 7.12 -7.45
C PRO A 318 13.84 6.32 -8.14
N SER A 319 14.16 6.61 -9.41
CA SER A 319 15.31 6.02 -10.12
C SER A 319 16.66 6.29 -9.44
N GLN A 320 16.72 7.30 -8.56
CA GLN A 320 17.91 7.64 -7.76
C GLN A 320 18.05 6.80 -6.48
N LEU A 321 17.12 5.88 -6.23
CA LEU A 321 17.13 5.00 -5.08
C LEU A 321 17.71 3.64 -5.43
N LYS A 322 18.38 3.03 -4.45
CA LYS A 322 18.70 1.60 -4.45
C LYS A 322 17.44 0.79 -4.05
N PRO A 323 17.39 -0.51 -4.32
CA PRO A 323 16.28 -1.37 -3.82
C PRO A 323 16.14 -1.40 -2.30
N SER A 324 17.17 -0.97 -1.55
CA SER A 324 17.14 -0.75 -0.09
C SER A 324 16.41 0.54 0.33
N LEU A 325 15.99 1.38 -0.63
CA LEU A 325 15.49 2.75 -0.47
C LEU A 325 16.55 3.76 0.02
N GLU A 326 17.83 3.37 0.05
CA GLU A 326 18.95 4.29 0.21
C GLU A 326 19.16 5.09 -1.08
N THR A 327 19.45 6.38 -0.99
CA THR A 327 19.80 7.19 -2.17
C THR A 327 21.14 6.74 -2.77
N ARG A 328 21.28 6.83 -4.09
CA ARG A 328 22.55 6.52 -4.76
C ARG A 328 23.60 7.60 -4.55
N ALA A 329 23.16 8.86 -4.42
CA ALA A 329 24.04 10.01 -4.29
C ALA A 329 24.68 10.16 -2.89
N VAL A 330 23.94 9.78 -1.83
CA VAL A 330 24.35 10.01 -0.44
C VAL A 330 24.20 8.73 0.36
N GLU A 331 25.31 8.24 0.87
CA GLU A 331 25.35 7.08 1.75
C GLU A 331 24.73 7.38 3.11
N GLY A 332 23.86 6.49 3.60
CA GLY A 332 23.12 6.66 4.86
C GLY A 332 21.85 7.51 4.74
N LEU A 333 21.52 8.02 3.56
CA LEU A 333 20.27 8.76 3.33
C LEU A 333 19.23 7.85 2.68
N PHE A 334 18.12 7.65 3.38
CA PHE A 334 16.96 6.87 2.93
C PHE A 334 15.73 7.76 2.79
N THR A 335 14.86 7.42 1.86
CA THR A 335 13.57 8.12 1.69
C THR A 335 12.44 7.11 1.60
N ALA A 336 11.26 7.45 2.15
CA ALA A 336 10.11 6.56 2.14
C ALA A 336 8.78 7.32 2.06
N GLY A 337 7.83 6.73 1.33
CA GLY A 337 6.48 7.25 1.18
C GLY A 337 6.33 8.19 0.00
N GLN A 338 5.53 9.24 0.17
CA GLN A 338 5.18 10.18 -0.91
C GLN A 338 6.37 10.94 -1.49
N ILE A 339 7.42 11.15 -0.71
CA ILE A 339 8.69 11.70 -1.19
C ILE A 339 9.30 10.87 -2.32
N ASN A 340 8.97 9.57 -2.42
CA ASN A 340 9.38 8.68 -3.51
C ASN A 340 8.32 8.58 -4.62
N GLY A 341 7.39 9.54 -4.70
CA GLY A 341 6.40 9.59 -5.76
C GLY A 341 5.27 8.57 -5.64
N THR A 342 5.04 7.95 -4.50
CA THR A 342 3.86 7.10 -4.27
C THR A 342 2.68 7.91 -3.74
N SER A 343 1.45 7.39 -3.91
CA SER A 343 0.24 7.99 -3.34
C SER A 343 -0.60 6.92 -2.64
N GLY A 344 -0.48 6.82 -1.31
CA GLY A 344 -1.24 5.91 -0.47
C GLY A 344 -0.55 5.67 0.87
N TYR A 345 -1.35 5.49 1.92
CA TYR A 345 -0.85 5.26 3.27
C TYR A 345 -0.09 3.94 3.38
N GLU A 346 -0.60 2.89 2.76
CA GLU A 346 -0.05 1.55 2.79
C GLU A 346 1.27 1.46 2.02
N GLU A 347 1.35 2.16 0.87
CA GLU A 347 2.58 2.29 0.09
C GLU A 347 3.65 3.06 0.88
N ALA A 348 3.25 4.09 1.62
CA ALA A 348 4.16 4.85 2.47
C ALA A 348 4.67 4.02 3.65
N ALA A 349 3.78 3.30 4.33
CA ALA A 349 4.15 2.45 5.46
C ALA A 349 5.05 1.28 5.04
N ALA A 350 4.78 0.66 3.88
CA ALA A 350 5.61 -0.40 3.32
C ALA A 350 7.02 0.08 2.96
N GLN A 351 7.16 1.28 2.44
CA GLN A 351 8.47 1.90 2.21
C GLN A 351 9.13 2.26 3.55
N GLY A 352 8.35 2.81 4.50
CA GLY A 352 8.86 3.21 5.82
C GLY A 352 9.48 2.06 6.58
N ILE A 353 8.82 0.88 6.61
CA ILE A 353 9.37 -0.30 7.29
C ILE A 353 10.65 -0.78 6.61
N ILE A 354 10.72 -0.84 5.29
CA ILE A 354 11.92 -1.27 4.56
C ILE A 354 13.06 -0.27 4.71
N ALA A 355 12.80 1.03 4.60
CA ALA A 355 13.82 2.07 4.80
C ALA A 355 14.34 2.05 6.24
N GLY A 356 13.46 1.90 7.24
CA GLY A 356 13.85 1.79 8.64
C GLY A 356 14.69 0.55 8.93
N ILE A 357 14.29 -0.62 8.42
CA ILE A 357 15.07 -1.86 8.53
C ILE A 357 16.46 -1.65 7.91
N ASN A 358 16.54 -1.13 6.68
CA ASN A 358 17.81 -0.99 5.96
C ASN A 358 18.70 0.10 6.53
N ALA A 359 18.15 1.17 7.09
CA ALA A 359 18.92 2.15 7.86
C ALA A 359 19.53 1.51 9.12
N ALA A 360 18.76 0.69 9.84
CA ALA A 360 19.28 -0.06 10.99
C ALA A 360 20.34 -1.10 10.59
N MET A 361 20.11 -1.87 9.51
CA MET A 361 21.09 -2.83 8.99
C MET A 361 22.40 -2.16 8.63
N LYS A 362 22.33 -0.98 7.98
CA LYS A 362 23.52 -0.20 7.64
C LYS A 362 24.32 0.24 8.87
N VAL A 363 23.64 0.75 9.89
CA VAL A 363 24.29 1.17 11.15
C VAL A 363 24.91 -0.03 11.90
N LEU A 364 24.30 -1.23 11.75
CA LEU A 364 24.78 -2.47 12.34
C LEU A 364 25.81 -3.22 11.48
N ASP A 365 26.23 -2.65 10.34
CA ASP A 365 27.13 -3.28 9.36
C ASP A 365 26.62 -4.67 8.91
N ARG A 366 25.32 -4.75 8.58
CA ARG A 366 24.63 -5.96 8.09
C ARG A 366 24.14 -5.75 6.67
N GLU A 367 23.95 -6.85 5.95
CA GLU A 367 23.38 -6.83 4.59
C GLU A 367 21.95 -6.27 4.59
N PRO A 368 21.59 -5.46 3.59
CA PRO A 368 20.27 -4.89 3.49
C PRO A 368 19.21 -5.95 3.18
N LEU A 369 18.01 -5.75 3.71
CA LEU A 369 16.83 -6.53 3.34
C LEU A 369 16.28 -6.06 1.98
N ILE A 370 16.36 -6.94 0.99
CA ILE A 370 15.76 -6.74 -0.34
C ILE A 370 14.71 -7.82 -0.59
N LEU A 371 13.46 -7.45 -0.58
CA LEU A 371 12.36 -8.36 -0.88
C LEU A 371 12.19 -8.51 -2.40
N LYS A 372 12.09 -9.76 -2.85
CA LYS A 372 11.85 -10.08 -4.28
C LYS A 372 10.39 -9.87 -4.66
N ARG A 373 10.11 -9.65 -5.93
CA ARG A 373 8.76 -9.59 -6.53
C ARG A 373 7.93 -10.86 -6.30
N SER A 374 8.60 -12.01 -6.17
CA SER A 374 7.95 -13.29 -5.86
C SER A 374 7.66 -13.51 -4.37
N GLN A 375 8.23 -12.71 -3.48
CA GLN A 375 8.10 -12.83 -2.03
C GLN A 375 7.04 -11.89 -1.44
N ALA A 376 6.90 -10.68 -1.99
CA ALA A 376 6.05 -9.65 -1.41
C ALA A 376 5.55 -8.62 -2.43
N TYR A 377 4.36 -8.07 -2.21
CA TYR A 377 3.90 -6.85 -2.88
C TYR A 377 4.80 -5.65 -2.57
N ILE A 378 5.39 -5.61 -1.37
CA ILE A 378 6.45 -4.64 -1.01
C ILE A 378 7.60 -4.74 -2.01
N GLY A 379 8.06 -5.96 -2.33
CA GLY A 379 9.10 -6.19 -3.33
C GLY A 379 8.68 -5.77 -4.74
N VAL A 380 7.43 -6.03 -5.14
CA VAL A 380 6.87 -5.56 -6.43
C VAL A 380 6.90 -4.04 -6.50
N MET A 381 6.45 -3.35 -5.45
CA MET A 381 6.41 -1.89 -5.39
C MET A 381 7.81 -1.27 -5.48
N ILE A 382 8.75 -1.73 -4.67
CA ILE A 382 10.10 -1.16 -4.63
C ILE A 382 10.84 -1.42 -5.95
N ASP A 383 10.71 -2.61 -6.51
CA ASP A 383 11.29 -2.91 -7.82
C ASP A 383 10.70 -2.01 -8.92
N ASP A 384 9.37 -1.81 -8.94
CA ASP A 384 8.73 -0.89 -9.88
C ASP A 384 9.24 0.56 -9.71
N LEU A 385 9.36 1.05 -8.47
CA LEU A 385 9.84 2.41 -8.17
C LEU A 385 11.29 2.63 -8.65
N THR A 386 12.15 1.63 -8.49
CA THR A 386 13.59 1.75 -8.77
C THR A 386 13.97 1.37 -10.20
N THR A 387 13.05 0.82 -11.02
CA THR A 387 13.32 0.34 -12.38
C THR A 387 12.45 0.95 -13.46
N LYS A 388 11.35 1.65 -13.08
CA LYS A 388 10.43 2.25 -14.06
C LYS A 388 10.45 3.76 -14.00
N GLU A 389 10.30 4.39 -15.13
CA GLU A 389 10.05 5.83 -15.20
C GLU A 389 8.65 6.15 -14.66
N MET A 390 8.57 7.24 -13.93
CA MET A 390 7.37 7.68 -13.23
C MET A 390 6.95 9.06 -13.72
N ASP A 391 5.92 9.12 -14.55
CA ASP A 391 5.33 10.41 -15.02
C ASP A 391 4.14 10.83 -14.16
N GLU A 392 3.62 9.93 -13.33
CA GLU A 392 2.47 10.16 -12.44
C GLU A 392 2.71 9.47 -11.10
N PRO A 393 2.06 9.91 -9.99
CA PRO A 393 2.21 9.24 -8.70
C PRO A 393 1.93 7.75 -8.79
N TYR A 394 2.88 6.95 -8.31
CA TYR A 394 2.78 5.50 -8.31
C TYR A 394 1.65 5.03 -7.40
N ARG A 395 0.90 4.05 -7.88
CA ARG A 395 -0.09 3.32 -7.10
C ARG A 395 0.04 1.83 -7.32
N LEU A 396 0.11 1.09 -6.24
CA LEU A 396 0.14 -0.36 -6.30
C LEU A 396 -1.23 -0.91 -6.67
N LEU A 397 -1.26 -1.79 -7.66
CA LEU A 397 -2.46 -2.50 -8.14
C LEU A 397 -2.17 -3.99 -8.18
N THR A 398 -3.21 -4.81 -8.04
CA THR A 398 -3.09 -6.28 -8.14
C THR A 398 -2.57 -6.76 -9.50
N SER A 399 -2.78 -5.96 -10.55
CA SER A 399 -2.27 -6.26 -11.90
C SER A 399 -0.76 -6.07 -12.06
N ARG A 400 -0.09 -5.39 -11.11
CA ARG A 400 1.37 -5.22 -11.15
C ARG A 400 2.13 -6.44 -10.62
N ALA A 401 1.46 -7.32 -9.88
CA ALA A 401 2.06 -8.53 -9.33
C ALA A 401 1.84 -9.72 -10.26
N GLU A 402 2.91 -10.27 -10.80
CA GLU A 402 2.92 -11.45 -11.68
C GLU A 402 2.46 -12.70 -10.91
N TYR A 403 2.82 -12.79 -9.63
CA TYR A 403 2.57 -13.93 -8.76
C TYR A 403 1.48 -13.66 -7.72
N ARG A 404 0.43 -12.91 -8.08
CA ARG A 404 -0.59 -12.44 -7.13
C ARG A 404 -1.31 -13.54 -6.36
N LEU A 405 -1.35 -14.78 -6.87
CA LEU A 405 -1.92 -15.92 -6.15
C LEU A 405 -0.98 -16.45 -5.05
N LEU A 406 0.33 -16.25 -5.20
CA LEU A 406 1.30 -16.52 -4.12
C LEU A 406 1.31 -15.38 -3.09
N LEU A 407 1.06 -14.14 -3.54
CA LEU A 407 1.17 -12.92 -2.72
C LEU A 407 -0.18 -12.48 -2.11
N ARG A 408 -1.00 -13.43 -1.67
CA ARG A 408 -2.30 -13.11 -1.06
C ARG A 408 -2.14 -12.43 0.31
N GLN A 409 -3.17 -11.69 0.71
CA GLN A 409 -3.20 -11.08 2.05
C GLN A 409 -3.25 -12.12 3.18
N ASP A 410 -3.95 -13.23 2.94
CA ASP A 410 -4.22 -14.28 3.92
C ASP A 410 -2.96 -15.08 4.30
N ASN A 411 -1.93 -15.12 3.45
CA ASN A 411 -0.69 -15.88 3.67
C ASN A 411 0.57 -15.02 3.87
N ALA A 412 0.43 -13.73 4.14
CA ALA A 412 1.58 -12.84 4.27
C ALA A 412 2.51 -13.25 5.42
N ASP A 413 1.94 -13.72 6.53
CA ASP A 413 2.68 -14.24 7.68
C ASP A 413 3.53 -15.47 7.32
N LEU A 414 2.96 -16.43 6.57
CA LEU A 414 3.68 -17.62 6.12
C LEU A 414 4.87 -17.30 5.20
N ARG A 415 4.85 -16.14 4.53
CA ARG A 415 5.92 -15.69 3.62
C ARG A 415 7.00 -14.86 4.31
N LEU A 416 6.63 -14.02 5.30
CA LEU A 416 7.48 -12.93 5.76
C LEU A 416 7.81 -12.94 7.25
N THR A 417 7.06 -13.64 8.12
CA THR A 417 7.30 -13.59 9.57
C THR A 417 8.66 -14.17 9.96
N GLU A 418 9.12 -15.23 9.28
CA GLU A 418 10.47 -15.75 9.51
C GLU A 418 11.56 -14.74 9.14
N ILE A 419 11.37 -13.97 8.05
CA ILE A 419 12.30 -12.90 7.66
C ILE A 419 12.30 -11.81 8.73
N GLY A 420 11.11 -11.37 9.19
CA GLY A 420 10.96 -10.40 10.27
C GLY A 420 11.64 -10.85 11.57
N ARG A 421 11.59 -12.17 11.88
CA ARG A 421 12.27 -12.76 13.03
C ARG A 421 13.79 -12.73 12.88
N GLN A 422 14.32 -13.09 11.72
CA GLN A 422 15.75 -13.12 11.44
C GLN A 422 16.39 -11.74 11.53
N ILE A 423 15.69 -10.69 11.12
CA ILE A 423 16.17 -9.31 11.25
C ILE A 423 15.99 -8.73 12.66
N GLY A 424 15.24 -9.42 13.54
CA GLY A 424 15.05 -9.01 14.93
C GLY A 424 13.86 -8.06 15.16
N LEU A 425 12.93 -7.91 14.19
CA LEU A 425 11.78 -7.01 14.31
C LEU A 425 10.53 -7.71 14.87
N VAL A 426 10.38 -9.02 14.65
CA VAL A 426 9.26 -9.82 15.15
C VAL A 426 9.48 -10.17 16.62
N SER A 427 8.53 -9.78 17.49
CA SER A 427 8.52 -10.06 18.92
C SER A 427 8.37 -11.56 19.22
N GLU A 428 8.72 -11.98 20.46
CA GLU A 428 8.54 -13.36 20.93
C GLU A 428 7.06 -13.78 20.87
N GLU A 429 6.14 -12.91 21.25
CA GLU A 429 4.70 -13.18 21.21
C GLU A 429 4.22 -13.42 19.77
N ARG A 430 4.56 -12.52 18.82
CA ARG A 430 4.22 -12.67 17.40
C ARG A 430 4.81 -13.95 16.82
N TRP A 431 6.06 -14.26 17.17
CA TRP A 431 6.73 -15.48 16.73
C TRP A 431 6.03 -16.74 17.23
N ARG A 432 5.64 -16.78 18.51
CA ARG A 432 4.91 -17.91 19.10
C ARG A 432 3.57 -18.14 18.41
N ILE A 433 2.77 -17.08 18.23
CA ILE A 433 1.47 -17.16 17.53
C ILE A 433 1.65 -17.68 16.10
N PHE A 434 2.67 -17.20 15.40
CA PHE A 434 2.99 -17.67 14.05
C PHE A 434 3.36 -19.16 14.01
N GLN A 435 4.18 -19.63 14.94
CA GLN A 435 4.57 -21.04 15.02
C GLN A 435 3.35 -21.93 15.30
N GLU A 436 2.52 -21.57 16.26
CA GLU A 436 1.28 -22.29 16.59
C GLU A 436 0.34 -22.40 15.38
N LYS A 437 0.17 -21.29 14.65
CA LYS A 437 -0.63 -21.25 13.42
C LYS A 437 -0.06 -22.18 12.34
N ARG A 438 1.25 -22.13 12.10
CA ARG A 438 1.91 -22.94 11.09
C ARG A 438 1.78 -24.43 11.38
N GLU A 439 2.08 -24.84 12.63
CA GLU A 439 1.95 -26.24 13.06
C GLU A 439 0.50 -26.72 12.97
N LEU A 440 -0.47 -25.86 13.31
CA LEU A 440 -1.89 -26.17 13.18
C LEU A 440 -2.28 -26.41 11.71
N LEU A 441 -1.88 -25.52 10.80
CA LEU A 441 -2.16 -25.67 9.36
C LEU A 441 -1.54 -26.96 8.81
N GLU A 442 -0.29 -27.27 9.13
CA GLU A 442 0.38 -28.49 8.69
C GLU A 442 -0.35 -29.75 9.18
N ARG A 443 -0.78 -29.75 10.45
CA ARG A 443 -1.54 -30.84 11.05
C ARG A 443 -2.90 -31.05 10.37
N GLU A 444 -3.64 -29.98 10.13
CA GLU A 444 -4.97 -30.08 9.52
C GLU A 444 -4.90 -30.42 8.02
N ILE A 445 -3.91 -29.92 7.29
CA ILE A 445 -3.65 -30.36 5.90
C ILE A 445 -3.36 -31.86 5.86
N LYS A 446 -2.52 -32.35 6.78
CA LYS A 446 -2.23 -33.78 6.88
C LYS A 446 -3.50 -34.59 7.20
N ARG A 447 -4.30 -34.13 8.18
CA ARG A 447 -5.60 -34.75 8.52
C ARG A 447 -6.51 -34.88 7.30
N LEU A 448 -6.72 -33.79 6.56
CA LEU A 448 -7.57 -33.76 5.37
C LEU A 448 -7.07 -34.68 4.25
N ARG A 449 -5.75 -34.86 4.11
CA ARG A 449 -5.14 -35.76 3.13
C ARG A 449 -5.21 -37.22 3.54
N ASP A 450 -5.04 -37.50 4.84
CA ASP A 450 -5.01 -38.86 5.38
C ASP A 450 -6.43 -39.46 5.49
N TYR A 451 -7.45 -38.61 5.75
CA TYR A 451 -8.83 -39.08 5.79
C TYR A 451 -9.33 -39.43 4.40
N GLN A 452 -9.61 -40.73 4.21
CA GLN A 452 -10.03 -41.29 2.93
C GLN A 452 -11.53 -41.64 2.96
N ALA A 453 -12.36 -40.72 2.50
CA ALA A 453 -13.80 -40.93 2.36
C ALA A 453 -14.10 -42.03 1.33
N VAL A 454 -15.08 -42.88 1.64
CA VAL A 454 -15.57 -43.94 0.75
C VAL A 454 -17.05 -43.67 0.37
N PRO A 455 -17.60 -44.28 -0.70
CA PRO A 455 -18.99 -44.07 -1.12
C PRO A 455 -20.04 -44.31 -0.02
N ALA A 456 -19.73 -45.13 0.96
CA ALA A 456 -20.61 -45.45 2.10
C ALA A 456 -20.49 -44.48 3.29
N ASP A 457 -19.61 -43.47 3.20
CA ASP A 457 -19.41 -42.46 4.26
C ASP A 457 -20.64 -41.56 4.36
N GLN A 458 -21.39 -41.69 5.48
CA GLN A 458 -22.66 -40.94 5.67
C GLN A 458 -22.44 -39.43 5.80
N ALA A 459 -21.39 -38.99 6.52
CA ALA A 459 -21.11 -37.58 6.73
C ALA A 459 -20.77 -36.89 5.40
N VAL A 460 -19.90 -37.51 4.62
CA VAL A 460 -19.54 -37.01 3.27
C VAL A 460 -20.74 -37.09 2.33
N GLY A 461 -21.55 -38.16 2.39
CA GLY A 461 -22.77 -38.30 1.60
C GLY A 461 -23.77 -37.18 1.86
N MET A 462 -23.96 -36.78 3.11
CA MET A 462 -24.82 -35.65 3.49
C MET A 462 -24.31 -34.30 2.96
N ILE A 463 -23.00 -34.05 3.06
CA ILE A 463 -22.38 -32.85 2.49
C ILE A 463 -22.65 -32.78 0.98
N LEU A 464 -22.34 -33.85 0.27
CA LEU A 464 -22.51 -33.88 -1.20
C LEU A 464 -23.97 -33.71 -1.62
N ALA A 465 -24.91 -34.29 -0.90
CA ALA A 465 -26.35 -34.11 -1.14
C ALA A 465 -26.79 -32.66 -0.86
N LYS A 466 -26.37 -32.07 0.29
CA LYS A 466 -26.67 -30.67 0.65
C LYS A 466 -26.14 -29.69 -0.41
N LYS A 467 -24.96 -29.97 -0.97
CA LYS A 467 -24.28 -29.10 -1.96
C LYS A 467 -24.58 -29.45 -3.43
N GLU A 468 -25.52 -30.34 -3.69
CA GLU A 468 -25.88 -30.81 -5.03
C GLU A 468 -24.65 -31.27 -5.85
N SER A 469 -23.65 -31.83 -5.15
CA SER A 469 -22.42 -32.33 -5.74
C SER A 469 -22.50 -33.84 -6.02
N ALA A 470 -21.84 -34.29 -7.08
CA ALA A 470 -21.85 -35.71 -7.46
C ALA A 470 -21.36 -36.62 -6.33
N ALA A 471 -22.10 -37.72 -6.07
CA ALA A 471 -21.71 -38.72 -5.09
C ALA A 471 -20.31 -39.30 -5.39
N LEU A 472 -19.63 -39.78 -4.33
CA LEU A 472 -18.36 -40.46 -4.52
C LEU A 472 -18.56 -41.78 -5.27
N LYS A 473 -17.70 -42.04 -6.26
CA LYS A 473 -17.61 -43.33 -6.96
C LYS A 473 -16.51 -44.18 -6.36
N ASP A 474 -15.40 -43.53 -5.99
CA ASP A 474 -14.19 -44.16 -5.52
C ASP A 474 -13.71 -43.49 -4.20
N ARG A 475 -12.77 -44.11 -3.54
CA ARG A 475 -12.09 -43.58 -2.37
C ARG A 475 -11.41 -42.25 -2.72
N THR A 476 -11.68 -41.21 -1.94
CA THR A 476 -11.20 -39.83 -2.18
C THR A 476 -10.79 -39.18 -0.87
N SER A 477 -9.66 -38.48 -0.83
CA SER A 477 -9.29 -37.72 0.36
C SER A 477 -10.23 -36.52 0.59
N LEU A 478 -10.41 -36.09 1.86
CA LEU A 478 -11.15 -34.86 2.14
C LEU A 478 -10.48 -33.65 1.48
N TRP A 479 -9.14 -33.66 1.36
CA TRP A 479 -8.40 -32.63 0.64
C TRP A 479 -8.80 -32.53 -0.84
N ASP A 480 -8.88 -33.64 -1.54
CA ASP A 480 -9.29 -33.67 -2.94
C ASP A 480 -10.79 -33.36 -3.11
N LEU A 481 -11.61 -33.76 -2.14
CA LEU A 481 -13.02 -33.43 -2.14
C LEU A 481 -13.27 -31.92 -1.96
N LEU A 482 -12.48 -31.24 -1.11
CA LEU A 482 -12.54 -29.79 -0.89
C LEU A 482 -12.19 -28.99 -2.17
N ARG A 483 -11.49 -29.58 -3.13
CA ARG A 483 -11.20 -28.98 -4.44
C ARG A 483 -12.43 -28.81 -5.33
N ARG A 484 -13.56 -29.48 -4.97
CA ARG A 484 -14.83 -29.28 -5.69
C ARG A 484 -15.38 -27.88 -5.39
N PRO A 485 -15.82 -27.11 -6.41
CA PRO A 485 -16.29 -25.73 -6.20
C PRO A 485 -17.45 -25.60 -5.19
N GLN A 486 -18.32 -26.60 -5.12
CA GLN A 486 -19.52 -26.58 -4.27
C GLN A 486 -19.22 -26.89 -2.79
N VAL A 487 -18.12 -27.60 -2.49
CA VAL A 487 -17.75 -28.01 -1.13
C VAL A 487 -16.92 -26.91 -0.49
N GLU A 488 -17.32 -26.49 0.71
CA GLU A 488 -16.67 -25.46 1.53
C GLU A 488 -16.06 -26.10 2.78
N ILE A 489 -15.07 -25.46 3.36
CA ILE A 489 -14.38 -26.00 4.54
C ILE A 489 -15.32 -26.06 5.74
N GLU A 490 -16.28 -25.15 5.84
CA GLU A 490 -17.31 -25.09 6.88
C GLU A 490 -18.22 -26.33 6.84
N ASP A 491 -18.44 -26.95 5.68
CA ASP A 491 -19.20 -28.19 5.57
C ASP A 491 -18.53 -29.33 6.37
N TYR A 492 -17.21 -29.34 6.44
CA TYR A 492 -16.46 -30.34 7.22
C TYR A 492 -16.54 -30.06 8.71
N VAL A 493 -16.58 -28.80 9.12
CA VAL A 493 -16.78 -28.40 10.52
C VAL A 493 -18.19 -28.78 10.97
N GLU A 494 -19.22 -28.44 10.19
CA GLU A 494 -20.62 -28.78 10.48
C GLU A 494 -20.85 -30.31 10.56
N ALA A 495 -20.16 -31.08 9.73
CA ALA A 495 -20.26 -32.55 9.72
C ALA A 495 -19.38 -33.25 10.77
N GLY A 496 -18.60 -32.49 11.58
CA GLY A 496 -17.69 -33.04 12.58
C GLY A 496 -16.45 -33.76 12.01
N LEU A 497 -16.14 -33.53 10.74
CA LEU A 497 -14.95 -34.08 10.05
C LEU A 497 -13.70 -33.24 10.30
N LEU A 498 -13.87 -31.96 10.61
CA LEU A 498 -12.83 -31.02 10.97
C LEU A 498 -13.23 -30.30 12.28
N PRO A 499 -12.30 -30.09 13.24
CA PRO A 499 -12.58 -29.25 14.39
C PRO A 499 -12.89 -27.80 13.97
N GLU A 500 -13.63 -27.09 14.84
CA GLU A 500 -13.80 -25.66 14.70
C GLU A 500 -12.46 -24.95 14.91
N HIS A 501 -12.12 -24.04 14.05
CA HIS A 501 -10.92 -23.23 14.07
C HIS A 501 -11.24 -21.76 13.77
N ASP A 502 -10.31 -20.88 14.09
CA ASP A 502 -10.39 -19.46 13.67
C ASP A 502 -10.57 -19.35 12.16
N LEU A 503 -11.32 -18.33 11.74
CA LEU A 503 -11.62 -18.05 10.32
C LEU A 503 -10.35 -18.02 9.46
N ASP A 504 -9.28 -17.41 9.95
CA ASP A 504 -7.98 -17.32 9.25
C ASP A 504 -7.38 -18.71 8.92
N ILE A 505 -7.64 -19.72 9.75
CA ILE A 505 -7.18 -21.10 9.53
C ILE A 505 -8.06 -21.78 8.47
N LEU A 506 -9.37 -21.68 8.63
CA LEU A 506 -10.33 -22.31 7.71
C LEU A 506 -10.16 -21.75 6.28
N GLU A 507 -10.09 -20.43 6.13
CA GLU A 507 -9.82 -19.79 4.83
C GLU A 507 -8.50 -20.25 4.20
N GLN A 508 -7.44 -20.39 4.99
CA GLN A 508 -6.14 -20.89 4.52
C GLN A 508 -6.22 -22.33 4.00
N LEU A 509 -6.88 -23.22 4.73
CA LEU A 509 -7.05 -24.62 4.32
C LEU A 509 -7.83 -24.72 3.01
N GLU A 510 -8.94 -23.97 2.90
CA GLU A 510 -9.76 -23.98 1.70
C GLU A 510 -9.02 -23.44 0.48
N VAL A 511 -8.36 -22.27 0.62
CA VAL A 511 -7.63 -21.65 -0.49
C VAL A 511 -6.47 -22.53 -0.94
N GLN A 512 -5.73 -23.15 -0.01
CA GLN A 512 -4.63 -24.04 -0.36
C GLN A 512 -5.14 -25.27 -1.12
N ALA A 513 -6.24 -25.89 -0.70
CA ALA A 513 -6.81 -27.05 -1.39
C ALA A 513 -7.33 -26.69 -2.79
N LYS A 514 -8.21 -25.68 -2.87
CA LYS A 514 -8.88 -25.30 -4.15
C LYS A 514 -7.92 -24.78 -5.21
N TYR A 515 -6.87 -24.08 -4.79
CA TYR A 515 -5.92 -23.43 -5.72
C TYR A 515 -4.56 -24.14 -5.83
N GLU A 516 -4.37 -25.31 -5.21
CA GLU A 516 -3.10 -26.06 -5.19
C GLU A 516 -2.42 -26.17 -6.57
N GLY A 517 -3.16 -26.55 -7.59
CA GLY A 517 -2.60 -26.72 -8.94
C GLY A 517 -2.11 -25.40 -9.56
N TYR A 518 -2.82 -24.31 -9.31
CA TYR A 518 -2.42 -22.98 -9.79
C TYR A 518 -1.23 -22.43 -9.00
N ILE A 519 -1.21 -22.64 -7.68
CA ILE A 519 -0.11 -22.27 -6.79
C ILE A 519 1.18 -22.97 -7.23
N ASN A 520 1.14 -24.29 -7.48
CA ASN A 520 2.28 -25.06 -7.94
C ASN A 520 2.82 -24.56 -9.30
N LYS A 521 1.93 -24.22 -10.23
CA LYS A 521 2.34 -23.61 -11.52
C LYS A 521 3.07 -22.28 -11.33
N GLN A 522 2.61 -21.45 -10.41
CA GLN A 522 3.30 -20.18 -10.10
C GLN A 522 4.67 -20.42 -9.46
N TYR A 523 4.81 -21.39 -8.56
CA TYR A 523 6.13 -21.75 -8.00
C TYR A 523 7.11 -22.20 -9.08
N GLU A 524 6.67 -22.98 -10.08
CA GLU A 524 7.53 -23.35 -11.20
C GLU A 524 7.94 -22.14 -12.06
N GLN A 525 7.05 -21.17 -12.24
CA GLN A 525 7.39 -19.90 -12.89
C GLN A 525 8.44 -19.12 -12.10
N VAL A 526 8.25 -18.98 -10.77
CA VAL A 526 9.20 -18.31 -9.87
C VAL A 526 10.59 -18.95 -9.99
N LYS A 527 10.71 -20.28 -9.91
CA LYS A 527 12.00 -20.98 -10.06
C LYS A 527 12.72 -20.66 -11.37
N ARG A 528 11.97 -20.50 -12.46
CA ARG A 528 12.55 -20.11 -13.77
C ARG A 528 13.07 -18.66 -13.74
N PHE A 529 12.32 -17.75 -13.17
CA PHE A 529 12.72 -16.33 -13.04
C PHE A 529 13.88 -16.13 -12.06
N GLU A 530 13.95 -16.88 -10.99
CA GLU A 530 15.05 -16.80 -10.03
C GLU A 530 16.42 -17.06 -10.64
N LYS A 531 16.48 -17.88 -11.70
CA LYS A 531 17.72 -18.10 -12.47
C LYS A 531 18.21 -16.82 -13.17
N MET A 532 17.32 -15.91 -13.56
CA MET A 532 17.69 -14.61 -14.15
C MET A 532 18.00 -13.59 -13.05
N GLU A 533 17.26 -13.60 -11.96
CA GLU A 533 17.50 -12.74 -10.78
C GLU A 533 18.84 -13.06 -10.08
N SER A 534 19.25 -14.32 -10.07
CA SER A 534 20.54 -14.72 -9.49
C SER A 534 21.76 -14.30 -10.31
N LYS A 535 21.57 -13.89 -11.58
CA LYS A 535 22.67 -13.34 -12.40
C LYS A 535 22.86 -11.88 -12.08
N LEU A 536 23.77 -11.60 -11.11
CA LEU A 536 24.08 -10.25 -10.68
C LEU A 536 24.87 -9.48 -11.74
N ILE A 537 24.62 -8.17 -11.81
CA ILE A 537 25.38 -7.21 -12.61
C ILE A 537 26.36 -6.52 -11.66
N PRO A 538 27.67 -6.48 -12.00
CA PRO A 538 28.66 -5.80 -11.18
C PRO A 538 28.31 -4.33 -10.99
N ALA A 539 28.46 -3.82 -9.75
CA ALA A 539 28.28 -2.41 -9.47
C ALA A 539 29.28 -1.57 -10.28
N GLY A 540 28.78 -0.49 -10.90
CA GLY A 540 29.61 0.42 -11.71
C GLY A 540 29.97 -0.13 -13.10
N LEU A 541 29.28 -1.17 -13.60
CA LEU A 541 29.46 -1.63 -14.97
C LEU A 541 29.25 -0.48 -15.96
N ASP A 542 30.27 -0.21 -16.79
CA ASP A 542 30.14 0.73 -17.91
C ASP A 542 29.44 0.07 -19.09
N TYR A 543 28.18 0.43 -19.30
CA TYR A 543 27.34 -0.13 -20.36
C TYR A 543 27.77 0.32 -21.77
N GLU A 544 28.59 1.38 -21.90
CA GLU A 544 29.18 1.76 -23.19
C GLU A 544 30.17 0.72 -23.69
N MET A 545 30.83 0.02 -22.78
CA MET A 545 31.77 -1.08 -23.10
C MET A 545 31.07 -2.38 -23.50
N VAL A 546 29.75 -2.50 -23.31
CA VAL A 546 28.99 -3.69 -23.69
C VAL A 546 28.56 -3.59 -25.15
N HIS A 547 29.44 -4.10 -26.04
CA HIS A 547 29.17 -4.07 -27.49
C HIS A 547 27.94 -4.92 -27.84
N GLY A 548 27.04 -4.33 -28.65
CA GLY A 548 25.81 -4.98 -29.14
C GLY A 548 24.54 -4.58 -28.39
N LEU A 549 24.63 -3.81 -27.30
CA LEU A 549 23.47 -3.15 -26.71
C LEU A 549 22.98 -2.02 -27.63
N SER A 550 21.66 -1.84 -27.69
CA SER A 550 21.05 -0.66 -28.32
C SER A 550 21.43 0.63 -27.53
N ASN A 551 21.44 1.78 -28.20
CA ASN A 551 21.72 3.06 -27.54
C ASN A 551 20.70 3.38 -26.43
N GLU A 552 19.42 3.04 -26.66
CA GLU A 552 18.38 3.19 -25.66
C GLU A 552 18.65 2.30 -24.43
N ALA A 553 18.97 1.01 -24.66
CA ALA A 553 19.30 0.10 -23.56
C ALA A 553 20.51 0.57 -22.75
N LYS A 554 21.58 1.06 -23.37
CA LYS A 554 22.75 1.62 -22.70
C LYS A 554 22.37 2.79 -21.77
N GLN A 555 21.60 3.77 -22.30
CA GLN A 555 21.15 4.92 -21.52
C GLN A 555 20.27 4.49 -20.34
N LYS A 556 19.30 3.60 -20.58
CA LYS A 556 18.38 3.12 -19.53
C LYS A 556 19.11 2.29 -18.46
N LEU A 557 20.00 1.38 -18.85
CA LEU A 557 20.79 0.59 -17.91
C LEU A 557 21.75 1.47 -17.08
N ALA A 558 22.36 2.49 -17.68
CA ALA A 558 23.18 3.46 -16.96
C ALA A 558 22.36 4.33 -15.99
N GLN A 559 21.14 4.71 -16.37
CA GLN A 559 20.23 5.51 -15.53
C GLN A 559 19.73 4.71 -14.31
N PHE A 560 19.24 3.48 -14.53
CA PHE A 560 18.60 2.67 -13.48
C PHE A 560 19.57 1.79 -12.71
N GLN A 561 20.76 1.52 -13.24
CA GLN A 561 21.81 0.69 -12.60
C GLN A 561 21.25 -0.59 -11.97
N PRO A 562 20.62 -1.48 -12.75
CA PRO A 562 20.01 -2.70 -12.21
C PRO A 562 21.05 -3.60 -11.55
N ILE A 563 20.65 -4.25 -10.45
CA ILE A 563 21.54 -5.16 -9.69
C ILE A 563 21.58 -6.58 -10.26
N SER A 564 20.59 -6.94 -11.10
CA SER A 564 20.48 -8.26 -11.71
C SER A 564 20.01 -8.19 -13.16
N VAL A 565 20.28 -9.25 -13.92
CA VAL A 565 19.74 -9.39 -15.28
C VAL A 565 18.22 -9.48 -15.30
N GLY A 566 17.62 -10.09 -14.28
CA GLY A 566 16.16 -10.09 -14.10
C GLY A 566 15.62 -8.68 -13.93
N GLN A 567 16.24 -7.84 -13.11
CA GLN A 567 15.86 -6.44 -12.97
C GLN A 567 16.05 -5.65 -14.27
N ALA A 568 17.18 -5.83 -14.96
CA ALA A 568 17.45 -5.21 -16.26
C ALA A 568 16.37 -5.51 -17.30
N SER A 569 15.84 -6.73 -17.31
CA SER A 569 14.79 -7.16 -18.26
C SER A 569 13.43 -6.48 -18.05
N ARG A 570 13.21 -5.82 -16.90
CA ARG A 570 11.97 -5.09 -16.58
C ARG A 570 12.04 -3.59 -16.87
N ILE A 571 13.22 -3.09 -17.23
CA ILE A 571 13.40 -1.68 -17.59
C ILE A 571 12.84 -1.44 -18.98
N ALA A 572 11.93 -0.45 -19.11
CA ALA A 572 11.39 -0.06 -20.39
C ALA A 572 12.52 0.47 -21.31
N GLY A 573 12.53 0.02 -22.57
CA GLY A 573 13.59 0.35 -23.53
C GLY A 573 14.74 -0.68 -23.56
N VAL A 574 14.72 -1.69 -22.68
CA VAL A 574 15.67 -2.81 -22.73
C VAL A 574 14.96 -4.03 -23.36
N SER A 575 15.38 -4.43 -24.54
CA SER A 575 14.77 -5.52 -25.30
C SER A 575 15.28 -6.90 -24.85
N PRO A 576 14.58 -8.00 -25.17
CA PRO A 576 15.10 -9.35 -24.96
C PRO A 576 16.45 -9.61 -25.67
N ALA A 577 16.71 -8.93 -26.80
CA ALA A 577 17.99 -9.02 -27.51
C ALA A 577 19.11 -8.36 -26.68
N ASP A 578 18.86 -7.19 -26.10
CA ASP A 578 19.81 -6.51 -25.20
C ASP A 578 20.13 -7.35 -23.97
N ILE A 579 19.13 -8.02 -23.40
CA ILE A 579 19.32 -8.95 -22.27
C ILE A 579 20.22 -10.13 -22.65
N ASN A 580 20.07 -10.70 -23.83
CA ASN A 580 20.95 -11.76 -24.31
C ASN A 580 22.39 -11.28 -24.50
N VAL A 581 22.58 -10.08 -25.06
CA VAL A 581 23.90 -9.45 -25.18
C VAL A 581 24.55 -9.26 -23.82
N LEU A 582 23.81 -8.72 -22.85
CA LEU A 582 24.28 -8.52 -21.48
C LEU A 582 24.68 -9.83 -20.80
N LEU A 583 23.88 -10.89 -20.98
CA LEU A 583 24.18 -12.24 -20.46
C LEU A 583 25.51 -12.78 -21.02
N ILE A 584 25.69 -12.68 -22.34
CA ILE A 584 26.94 -13.14 -23.00
C ILE A 584 28.14 -12.35 -22.49
N TYR A 585 27.99 -11.04 -22.34
CA TYR A 585 29.05 -10.17 -21.80
C TYR A 585 29.44 -10.58 -20.37
N LEU A 586 28.47 -10.74 -19.48
CA LEU A 586 28.72 -11.13 -18.09
C LEU A 586 29.34 -12.53 -17.96
N GLU A 587 28.96 -13.48 -18.82
CA GLU A 587 29.58 -14.80 -18.85
C GLU A 587 31.04 -14.76 -19.34
N LYS A 588 31.35 -13.89 -20.30
CA LYS A 588 32.71 -13.69 -20.80
C LYS A 588 33.62 -13.05 -19.73
N GLU A 589 33.12 -12.04 -19.01
CA GLU A 589 33.89 -11.40 -17.92
C GLU A 589 34.13 -12.36 -16.73
N ARG A 590 33.20 -13.27 -16.43
CA ARG A 590 33.40 -14.31 -15.40
C ARG A 590 34.46 -15.36 -15.75
N ARG A 591 34.77 -15.55 -17.04
CA ARG A 591 35.76 -16.51 -17.51
C ARG A 591 37.17 -15.94 -17.62
N LYS A 592 37.31 -14.61 -17.55
CA LYS A 592 38.59 -13.91 -17.40
C LYS A 592 39.03 -13.88 -15.93
#